data_dd07f277a2c4dd189db51d10d1770a69
#
_entry.id   dd07f277a2c4dd189db51d10d1770a69
#
_cell.length_a   1.000
_cell.length_b   1.000
_cell.length_c   1.000
_cell.angle_alpha   90.00
_cell.angle_beta   90.00
_cell.angle_gamma   90.00
#
_symmetry.space_group_name_H-M   'P 1'
#
loop_
_entity.id
_entity.type
_entity.pdbx_description
1 polymer ?
#
loop_
_entity_poly.entity_id
_entity_poly.type
_entity_poly.pdbx_seq_one_letter_code
_entity_poly.pdbx_strand_id
1 'polypeptide(L)' 'MDAWPRCLERLEAEFPAEDVHTWLKPLQAEERADSVVLYAPNAFIVEQVRDRYLARIRELAQHF' A
#
# COMPACT_ATOMS: atom_id res chain seq x y z
N MET A 1 4.97 4.08 -14.82
CA MET A 1 3.64 4.26 -14.21
C MET A 1 3.78 4.29 -12.71
N ASP A 2 2.96 5.06 -12.05
CA ASP A 2 3.15 5.36 -10.62
C ASP A 2 1.89 5.15 -9.82
N ALA A 3 1.27 3.98 -10.01
CA ALA A 3 0.05 3.66 -9.29
C ALA A 3 0.29 3.61 -7.78
N TRP A 4 1.38 2.98 -7.36
CA TRP A 4 1.64 2.85 -5.92
C TRP A 4 1.90 4.19 -5.22
N PRO A 5 2.74 5.08 -5.76
CA PRO A 5 2.89 6.39 -5.14
C PRO A 5 1.58 7.17 -5.01
N ARG A 6 0.69 7.04 -6.00
CA ARG A 6 -0.61 7.71 -5.93
C ARG A 6 -1.51 7.09 -4.87
N CYS A 7 -1.51 5.77 -4.78
CA CYS A 7 -2.24 5.07 -3.72
C CYS A 7 -1.72 5.49 -2.34
N LEU A 8 -0.40 5.56 -2.19
CA LEU A 8 0.21 5.93 -0.94
C LEU A 8 -0.16 7.35 -0.52
N GLU A 9 -0.20 8.28 -1.47
CA GLU A 9 -0.65 9.65 -1.22
C GLU A 9 -2.07 9.68 -0.65
N ARG A 10 -2.97 8.90 -1.24
CA ARG A 10 -4.34 8.83 -0.76
C ARG A 10 -4.42 8.21 0.62
N LEU A 11 -3.64 7.16 0.85
CA LEU A 11 -3.60 6.51 2.16
C LEU A 11 -3.07 7.47 3.22
N GLU A 12 -2.11 8.30 2.89
CA GLU A 12 -1.60 9.32 3.80
C GLU A 12 -2.66 10.36 4.17
N ALA A 13 -3.61 10.60 3.28
CA ALA A 13 -4.71 11.52 3.56
C ALA A 13 -5.81 10.88 4.39
N GLU A 14 -5.94 9.54 4.35
CA GLU A 14 -7.03 8.81 5.00
C GLU A 14 -6.66 8.21 6.34
N PHE A 15 -5.39 7.92 6.58
CA PHE A 15 -4.94 7.25 7.79
C PHE A 15 -3.91 8.10 8.53
N PRO A 16 -3.75 7.89 9.84
CA PRO A 16 -2.75 8.64 10.61
C PRO A 16 -1.35 8.49 10.03
N ALA A 17 -0.60 9.58 10.02
CA ALA A 17 0.74 9.59 9.46
C ALA A 17 1.66 8.54 10.09
N GLU A 18 1.52 8.30 11.39
CA GLU A 18 2.30 7.28 12.10
C GLU A 18 2.06 5.91 11.53
N ASP A 19 0.80 5.58 11.28
CA ASP A 19 0.43 4.26 10.76
C ASP A 19 0.96 4.06 9.35
N VAL A 20 0.82 5.07 8.51
CA VAL A 20 1.34 5.02 7.15
C VAL A 20 2.85 4.84 7.17
N HIS A 21 3.54 5.57 8.02
CA HIS A 21 4.99 5.48 8.12
C HIS A 21 5.44 4.09 8.60
N THR A 22 4.72 3.52 9.55
CA THR A 22 5.09 2.24 10.15
C THR A 22 4.77 1.05 9.25
N TRP A 23 3.60 1.07 8.61
CA TRP A 23 3.07 -0.11 7.93
C TRP A 23 3.13 -0.05 6.41
N LEU A 24 2.97 1.13 5.84
CA LEU A 24 2.81 1.29 4.39
C LEU A 24 4.06 1.79 3.69
N LYS A 25 4.78 2.73 4.28
CA LYS A 25 6.00 3.24 3.65
C LYS A 25 7.13 2.21 3.53
N PRO A 26 7.25 1.22 4.43
CA PRO A 26 8.25 0.17 4.23
C PRO A 26 7.99 -0.75 3.05
N LEU A 27 6.78 -0.73 2.48
CA LEU A 27 6.44 -1.58 1.35
C LEU A 27 7.15 -1.13 0.09
N GLN A 28 7.64 -2.10 -0.68
CA GLN A 28 8.21 -1.84 -2.00
C GLN A 28 7.24 -2.35 -3.05
N ALA A 29 7.06 -1.58 -4.10
CA ALA A 29 6.10 -1.90 -5.15
C ALA A 29 6.81 -2.29 -6.44
N GLU A 30 6.29 -3.34 -7.08
CA GLU A 30 6.67 -3.70 -8.43
C GLU A 30 5.43 -3.55 -9.29
N GLU A 31 5.44 -2.57 -10.19
CA GLU A 31 4.29 -2.31 -11.05
C GLU A 31 4.42 -3.09 -12.35
N ARG A 32 3.34 -3.78 -12.69
CA ARG A 32 3.25 -4.57 -13.90
C ARG A 32 2.12 -4.02 -14.76
N ALA A 33 1.95 -4.58 -15.97
CA ALA A 33 0.96 -4.08 -16.92
C ALA A 33 -0.46 -4.06 -16.35
N ASP A 34 -0.80 -5.05 -15.54
CA ASP A 34 -2.18 -5.23 -15.04
C ASP A 34 -2.26 -5.41 -13.54
N SER A 35 -1.15 -5.21 -12.83
CA SER A 35 -1.15 -5.44 -11.38
C SER A 35 -0.01 -4.71 -10.70
N VAL A 36 -0.10 -4.60 -9.38
CA VAL A 36 0.97 -4.09 -8.54
C VAL A 36 1.26 -5.14 -7.47
N VAL A 37 2.52 -5.51 -7.33
CA VAL A 37 2.95 -6.44 -6.29
C VAL A 37 3.64 -5.65 -5.20
N LEU A 38 3.21 -5.84 -3.96
CA LEU A 38 3.79 -5.16 -2.82
C LEU A 38 4.61 -6.14 -2.00
N TYR A 39 5.84 -5.75 -1.69
CA TYR A 39 6.74 -6.56 -0.89
C TYR A 39 6.95 -5.90 0.47
N ALA A 40 6.76 -6.67 1.53
CA ALA A 40 6.98 -6.19 2.90
C ALA A 40 8.29 -6.77 3.44
N PRO A 41 8.94 -6.06 4.36
CA PRO A 41 10.23 -6.52 4.91
C PRO A 41 10.12 -7.77 5.79
N ASN A 42 8.93 -8.07 6.32
CA ASN A 42 8.76 -9.25 7.15
C ASN A 42 7.28 -9.66 7.20
N ALA A 43 7.04 -10.87 7.72
CA ALA A 43 5.69 -11.44 7.78
C ALA A 43 4.73 -10.66 8.67
N PHE A 44 5.24 -10.03 9.72
CA PHE A 44 4.41 -9.26 10.62
C PHE A 44 3.77 -8.07 9.89
N ILE A 45 4.56 -7.37 9.07
CA ILE A 45 4.03 -6.26 8.28
C ILE A 45 3.04 -6.76 7.23
N VAL A 46 3.32 -7.91 6.61
CA VAL A 46 2.38 -8.51 5.66
C VAL A 46 1.02 -8.72 6.32
N GLU A 47 1.00 -9.30 7.52
CA GLU A 47 -0.24 -9.56 8.22
C GLU A 47 -1.00 -8.28 8.56
N GLN A 48 -0.30 -7.26 9.04
CA GLN A 48 -0.93 -6.00 9.40
C GLN A 48 -1.53 -5.31 8.17
N VAL A 49 -0.79 -5.30 7.08
CA VAL A 49 -1.28 -4.68 5.85
C VAL A 49 -2.49 -5.44 5.31
N ARG A 50 -2.42 -6.76 5.30
CA ARG A 50 -3.53 -7.59 4.83
C ARG A 50 -4.80 -7.35 5.64
N ASP A 51 -4.68 -7.29 6.96
CA ASP A 51 -5.84 -7.19 7.82
C ASP A 51 -6.45 -5.79 7.86
N ARG A 52 -5.63 -4.75 7.72
CA ARG A 52 -6.06 -3.38 7.96
C ARG A 52 -6.16 -2.51 6.71
N TYR A 53 -5.35 -2.77 5.70
CA TYR A 53 -5.21 -1.85 4.58
C TYR A 53 -5.46 -2.46 3.21
N LEU A 54 -5.36 -3.76 3.06
CA LEU A 54 -5.39 -4.39 1.73
C LEU A 54 -6.66 -4.09 0.96
N ALA A 55 -7.81 -4.13 1.63
CA ALA A 55 -9.09 -3.84 0.95
C ALA A 55 -9.08 -2.43 0.38
N ARG A 56 -8.60 -1.46 1.15
CA ARG A 56 -8.55 -0.07 0.70
C ARG A 56 -7.51 0.13 -0.40
N ILE A 57 -6.38 -0.56 -0.28
CA ILE A 57 -5.35 -0.51 -1.31
C ILE A 57 -5.90 -1.03 -2.64
N ARG A 58 -6.66 -2.12 -2.60
CA ARG A 58 -7.28 -2.67 -3.81
C ARG A 58 -8.26 -1.69 -4.44
N GLU A 59 -9.06 -1.03 -3.63
CA GLU A 59 -9.99 -0.03 -4.14
C GLU A 59 -9.26 1.11 -4.84
N LEU A 60 -8.20 1.61 -4.21
CA LEU A 60 -7.42 2.71 -4.78
C LEU A 60 -6.68 2.28 -6.05
N ALA A 61 -6.15 1.07 -6.06
CA ALA A 61 -5.43 0.57 -7.23
C ALA A 61 -6.32 0.48 -8.47
N GLN A 62 -7.62 0.27 -8.27
CA GLN A 62 -8.55 0.24 -9.39
C GLN A 62 -8.76 1.60 -10.03
N HIS A 63 -8.47 2.68 -9.31
CA HIS A 63 -8.59 4.04 -9.84
C HIS A 63 -7.34 4.48 -10.58
N PHE A 64 -6.22 3.92 -10.29
CA PHE A 64 -4.96 4.30 -10.88
C PHE A 64 -4.36 3.14 -11.66
#